data_7d0d3e5ac0f392581e2ed3e679700215
#
_entry.id   7d0d3e5ac0f392581e2ed3e679700215
#
_cell.length_a   1.000
_cell.length_b   1.000
_cell.length_c   1.000
_cell.angle_alpha   90.00
_cell.angle_beta   90.00
_cell.angle_gamma   90.00
#
_symmetry.space_group_name_H-M   'P 1'
#
loop_
_entity.id
_entity.type
_entity.pdbx_description
1 polymer ?
#
loop_
_entity_poly.entity_id
_entity_poly.type
_entity_poly.pdbx_seq_one_letter_code
_entity_poly.pdbx_strand_id
1 'polypeptide(L)'
;MPEVFQIILVSWFAGLTALFGGLIARIDRSQDSEVKNEFLHGMTTLGGGVLLAAVAFALVPEGIEKLSALPLCITLLSGGLAFCLLDWWLSQKSSPRAQFTALLADFIPEAISLGAVFAADPKLGFFLAAFIAAQNFPEGFNAYRELNQHTKRLTLLAGASLLGPVAAVSGYYVLQDSPQITASMMTFAGGGILYLVFQDIAPQAKLERHWLPPLGAVLGFLIGVMGQYFMH
;
A
#
# COMPACT_ATOMS: atom_id res chain seq x y z
N MET A 1 -17.34 -19.13 5.92
CA MET A 1 -16.05 -19.75 6.35
C MET A 1 -14.98 -19.78 5.26
N PRO A 2 -15.25 -20.20 4.01
CA PRO A 2 -14.20 -20.17 2.98
C PRO A 2 -13.67 -18.75 2.69
N GLU A 3 -14.53 -17.73 2.69
CA GLU A 3 -14.14 -16.35 2.40
C GLU A 3 -13.21 -15.76 3.47
N VAL A 4 -13.54 -15.91 4.75
CA VAL A 4 -12.68 -15.43 5.85
C VAL A 4 -11.29 -16.09 5.79
N PHE A 5 -11.23 -17.38 5.44
CA PHE A 5 -9.95 -18.06 5.28
C PHE A 5 -9.15 -17.48 4.10
N GLN A 6 -9.81 -17.15 2.98
CA GLN A 6 -9.17 -16.49 1.85
C GLN A 6 -8.64 -15.10 2.24
N ILE A 7 -9.45 -14.31 2.95
CA ILE A 7 -9.05 -12.99 3.46
C ILE A 7 -7.80 -13.09 4.34
N ILE A 8 -7.79 -14.03 5.28
CA ILE A 8 -6.63 -14.27 6.16
C ILE A 8 -5.38 -14.60 5.33
N LEU A 9 -5.48 -15.54 4.40
CA LEU A 9 -4.32 -15.94 3.58
C LEU A 9 -3.82 -14.80 2.71
N VAL A 10 -4.73 -14.10 2.04
CA VAL A 10 -4.37 -13.06 1.06
C VAL A 10 -3.80 -11.82 1.76
N SER A 11 -4.39 -11.38 2.86
CA SER A 11 -3.88 -10.26 3.65
C SER A 11 -2.56 -10.59 4.35
N TRP A 12 -2.39 -11.83 4.80
CA TRP A 12 -1.11 -12.27 5.35
C TRP A 12 -0.03 -12.32 4.28
N PHE A 13 -0.34 -12.85 3.12
CA PHE A 13 0.60 -12.86 1.99
C PHE A 13 1.01 -11.45 1.59
N ALA A 14 0.05 -10.51 1.51
CA ALA A 14 0.32 -9.11 1.25
C ALA A 14 1.28 -8.48 2.29
N GLY A 15 1.09 -8.80 3.58
CA GLY A 15 2.02 -8.36 4.64
C GLY A 15 3.38 -9.06 4.59
N LEU A 16 3.43 -10.34 4.17
CA LEU A 16 4.70 -11.10 4.05
C LEU A 16 5.62 -10.53 2.97
N THR A 17 5.10 -9.83 1.96
CA THR A 17 5.95 -9.22 0.93
C THR A 17 6.89 -8.17 1.51
N ALA A 18 6.50 -7.45 2.57
CA ALA A 18 7.40 -6.57 3.32
C ALA A 18 8.56 -7.36 3.98
N LEU A 19 8.26 -8.52 4.55
CA LEU A 19 9.31 -9.41 5.08
C LEU A 19 10.25 -9.90 3.97
N PHE A 20 9.73 -10.26 2.80
CA PHE A 20 10.55 -10.66 1.66
C PHE A 20 11.44 -9.52 1.17
N GLY A 21 10.91 -8.28 1.12
CA GLY A 21 11.72 -7.10 0.84
C GLY A 21 12.86 -6.93 1.84
N GLY A 22 12.56 -7.08 3.14
CA GLY A 22 13.55 -7.04 4.21
C GLY A 22 14.59 -8.18 4.14
N LEU A 23 14.19 -9.37 3.72
CA LEU A 23 15.12 -10.50 3.50
C LEU A 23 16.09 -10.20 2.35
N ILE A 24 15.61 -9.64 1.25
CA ILE A 24 16.44 -9.23 0.13
C ILE A 24 17.40 -8.12 0.57
N ALA A 25 16.91 -7.12 1.30
CA ALA A 25 17.75 -6.07 1.87
C ALA A 25 18.85 -6.60 2.81
N ARG A 26 18.57 -7.69 3.54
CA ARG A 26 19.57 -8.37 4.40
C ARG A 26 20.65 -9.08 3.60
N ILE A 27 20.30 -9.70 2.49
CA ILE A 27 21.23 -10.45 1.64
C ILE A 27 22.04 -9.51 0.76
N ASP A 28 21.45 -8.38 0.42
CA ASP A 28 22.07 -7.39 -0.43
C ASP A 28 23.26 -6.72 0.27
N ARG A 29 24.44 -7.23 -0.02
CA ARG A 29 25.75 -6.71 0.42
C ARG A 29 26.44 -5.89 -0.67
N SER A 30 25.78 -5.70 -1.83
CA SER A 30 26.36 -4.95 -2.92
C SER A 30 26.58 -3.49 -2.49
N GLN A 31 27.71 -2.92 -2.92
CA GLN A 31 27.92 -1.48 -2.77
C GLN A 31 26.82 -0.73 -3.53
N ASP A 32 26.45 0.43 -3.03
CA ASP A 32 25.49 1.29 -3.72
C ASP A 32 26.07 1.66 -5.09
N SER A 33 25.46 1.10 -6.13
CA SER A 33 25.79 1.39 -7.54
C SER A 33 24.65 2.16 -8.18
N GLU A 34 24.95 2.95 -9.21
CA GLU A 34 23.92 3.67 -9.97
C GLU A 34 22.82 2.74 -10.49
N VAL A 35 23.20 1.56 -11.01
CA VAL A 35 22.27 0.54 -11.52
C VAL A 35 21.34 0.02 -10.41
N LYS A 36 21.88 -0.19 -9.21
CA LYS A 36 21.08 -0.64 -8.07
C LYS A 36 20.09 0.43 -7.62
N ASN A 37 20.55 1.68 -7.55
CA ASN A 37 19.66 2.80 -7.19
C ASN A 37 18.56 2.96 -8.24
N GLU A 38 18.90 2.90 -9.52
CA GLU A 38 17.92 2.97 -10.60
C GLU A 38 16.89 1.84 -10.51
N PHE A 39 17.34 0.62 -10.24
CA PHE A 39 16.44 -0.53 -10.05
C PHE A 39 15.50 -0.36 -8.85
N LEU A 40 16.03 0.07 -7.70
CA LEU A 40 15.24 0.29 -6.49
C LEU A 40 14.19 1.40 -6.69
N HIS A 41 14.59 2.52 -7.29
CA HIS A 41 13.67 3.59 -7.63
C HIS A 41 12.63 3.14 -8.67
N GLY A 42 13.02 2.33 -9.65
CA GLY A 42 12.11 1.70 -10.61
C GLY A 42 11.06 0.81 -9.95
N MET A 43 11.47 0.01 -8.96
CA MET A 43 10.53 -0.84 -8.19
C MET A 43 9.58 -0.01 -7.33
N THR A 44 10.08 1.04 -6.66
CA THR A 44 9.24 1.94 -5.88
C THR A 44 8.21 2.65 -6.75
N THR A 45 8.63 3.16 -7.90
CA THR A 45 7.71 3.85 -8.83
C THR A 45 6.73 2.90 -9.50
N LEU A 46 7.13 1.64 -9.75
CA LEU A 46 6.20 0.59 -10.21
C LEU A 46 5.10 0.38 -9.17
N GLY A 47 5.44 0.25 -7.90
CA GLY A 47 4.46 0.20 -6.81
C GLY A 47 3.53 1.41 -6.81
N GLY A 48 4.07 2.62 -6.95
CA GLY A 48 3.27 3.85 -7.05
C GLY A 48 2.30 3.88 -8.23
N GLY A 49 2.73 3.34 -9.39
CA GLY A 49 1.85 3.19 -10.55
C GLY A 49 0.69 2.23 -10.30
N VAL A 50 0.99 1.11 -9.65
CA VAL A 50 -0.02 0.13 -9.22
C VAL A 50 -1.03 0.77 -8.26
N LEU A 51 -0.55 1.54 -7.29
CA LEU A 51 -1.39 2.29 -6.34
C LEU A 51 -2.31 3.31 -7.02
N LEU A 52 -1.78 4.09 -7.95
CA LEU A 52 -2.58 5.03 -8.72
C LEU A 52 -3.69 4.31 -9.49
N ALA A 53 -3.41 3.12 -10.04
CA ALA A 53 -4.41 2.31 -10.71
C ALA A 53 -5.46 1.79 -9.71
N ALA A 54 -5.06 1.37 -8.50
CA ALA A 54 -6.01 0.97 -7.46
C ALA A 54 -6.96 2.11 -7.08
N VAL A 55 -6.43 3.32 -6.90
CA VAL A 55 -7.26 4.51 -6.62
C VAL A 55 -8.21 4.78 -7.77
N ALA A 56 -7.71 4.76 -9.02
CA ALA A 56 -8.48 5.12 -10.21
C ALA A 56 -9.55 4.10 -10.57
N PHE A 57 -9.30 2.80 -10.36
CA PHE A 57 -10.15 1.73 -10.88
C PHE A 57 -10.90 0.94 -9.79
N ALA A 58 -10.47 1.04 -8.53
CA ALA A 58 -11.10 0.32 -7.43
C ALA A 58 -11.69 1.26 -6.38
N LEU A 59 -10.85 2.09 -5.75
CA LEU A 59 -11.24 2.81 -4.52
C LEU A 59 -12.20 3.97 -4.80
N VAL A 60 -11.86 4.83 -5.75
CA VAL A 60 -12.69 6.01 -6.09
C VAL A 60 -13.97 5.62 -6.84
N PRO A 61 -13.97 4.69 -7.80
CA PRO A 61 -15.21 4.25 -8.46
C PRO A 61 -16.25 3.70 -7.49
N GLU A 62 -15.85 2.92 -6.48
CA GLU A 62 -16.77 2.43 -5.45
C GLU A 62 -17.43 3.56 -4.67
N GLY A 63 -16.68 4.62 -4.39
CA GLY A 63 -17.21 5.84 -3.79
C GLY A 63 -18.17 6.59 -4.70
N ILE A 64 -17.84 6.70 -5.98
CA ILE A 64 -18.72 7.37 -6.98
C ILE A 64 -20.06 6.63 -7.12
N GLU A 65 -20.03 5.31 -7.05
CA GLU A 65 -21.24 4.48 -7.19
C GLU A 65 -22.14 4.57 -5.94
N LYS A 66 -21.57 4.62 -4.74
CA LYS A 66 -22.30 4.40 -3.48
C LYS A 66 -22.46 5.64 -2.59
N LEU A 67 -21.71 6.71 -2.87
CA LEU A 67 -21.78 7.96 -2.11
C LEU A 67 -22.33 9.10 -2.95
N SER A 68 -23.02 10.04 -2.30
CA SER A 68 -23.30 11.33 -2.94
C SER A 68 -22.03 12.19 -2.98
N ALA A 69 -22.03 13.22 -3.83
CA ALA A 69 -20.84 14.04 -4.10
C ALA A 69 -20.18 14.63 -2.84
N LEU A 70 -20.97 15.10 -1.87
CA LEU A 70 -20.43 15.74 -0.67
C LEU A 70 -19.69 14.74 0.26
N PRO A 71 -20.25 13.59 0.67
CA PRO A 71 -19.52 12.56 1.39
C PRO A 71 -18.28 12.07 0.66
N LEU A 72 -18.37 11.84 -0.67
CA LEU A 72 -17.24 11.45 -1.49
C LEU A 72 -16.07 12.44 -1.38
N CYS A 73 -16.35 13.73 -1.55
CA CYS A 73 -15.34 14.77 -1.43
C CYS A 73 -14.75 14.83 -0.01
N ILE A 74 -15.60 14.77 1.02
CA ILE A 74 -15.16 14.83 2.42
C ILE A 74 -14.25 13.64 2.74
N THR A 75 -14.64 12.42 2.38
CA THR A 75 -13.86 11.21 2.70
C THR A 75 -12.52 11.21 1.96
N LEU A 76 -12.49 11.55 0.67
CA LEU A 76 -11.26 11.62 -0.10
C LEU A 76 -10.29 12.67 0.47
N LEU A 77 -10.79 13.88 0.73
CA LEU A 77 -9.97 14.96 1.29
C LEU A 77 -9.51 14.65 2.73
N SER A 78 -10.37 14.05 3.55
CA SER A 78 -9.99 13.68 4.93
C SER A 78 -8.93 12.59 4.95
N GLY A 79 -8.95 11.66 3.99
CA GLY A 79 -7.89 10.66 3.82
C GLY A 79 -6.55 11.31 3.53
N GLY A 80 -6.48 12.15 2.49
CA GLY A 80 -5.26 12.90 2.17
C GLY A 80 -4.77 13.77 3.34
N LEU A 81 -5.68 14.45 4.03
CA LEU A 81 -5.33 15.27 5.20
C LEU A 81 -4.83 14.43 6.38
N ALA A 82 -5.45 13.29 6.64
CA ALA A 82 -5.02 12.40 7.73
C ALA A 82 -3.60 11.89 7.51
N PHE A 83 -3.27 11.45 6.28
CA PHE A 83 -1.93 11.01 5.93
C PHE A 83 -0.92 12.17 5.92
N CYS A 84 -1.31 13.35 5.44
CA CYS A 84 -0.49 14.56 5.56
C CYS A 84 -0.14 14.90 7.02
N LEU A 85 -1.11 14.84 7.92
CA LEU A 85 -0.88 15.10 9.36
C LEU A 85 -0.03 14.01 10.00
N LEU A 86 -0.23 12.76 9.59
CA LEU A 86 0.56 11.63 10.07
C LEU A 86 2.02 11.76 9.63
N ASP A 87 2.26 12.07 8.36
CA ASP A 87 3.60 12.28 7.83
C ASP A 87 4.30 13.47 8.51
N TRP A 88 3.59 14.59 8.64
CA TRP A 88 4.09 15.75 9.39
C TRP A 88 4.47 15.39 10.85
N TRP A 89 3.65 14.60 11.52
CA TRP A 89 3.94 14.16 12.89
C TRP A 89 5.13 13.20 12.96
N LEU A 90 5.25 12.29 11.98
CA LEU A 90 6.37 11.34 11.89
C LEU A 90 7.68 12.06 11.54
N SER A 91 7.64 13.04 10.62
CA SER A 91 8.84 13.79 10.20
C SER A 91 9.48 14.60 11.33
N GLN A 92 8.71 14.99 12.35
CA GLN A 92 9.24 15.64 13.53
C GLN A 92 10.00 14.70 14.47
N LYS A 93 9.83 13.39 14.29
CA LYS A 93 10.51 12.37 15.08
C LYS A 93 11.61 11.76 14.22
N SER A 94 12.82 12.32 14.28
CA SER A 94 14.02 11.70 13.69
C SER A 94 14.27 10.34 14.36
N SER A 95 13.52 9.33 13.95
CA SER A 95 13.58 8.00 14.54
C SER A 95 14.09 7.00 13.50
N PRO A 96 15.04 6.11 13.87
CA PRO A 96 15.45 5.00 13.02
C PRO A 96 14.33 4.00 12.71
N ARG A 97 13.09 4.30 13.09
CA ARG A 97 11.89 3.50 12.86
C ARG A 97 10.87 4.23 11.99
N ALA A 98 11.21 5.38 11.42
CA ALA A 98 10.25 6.20 10.67
C ALA A 98 9.63 5.41 9.51
N GLN A 99 10.45 4.79 8.67
CA GLN A 99 9.97 3.96 7.54
C GLN A 99 9.15 2.74 7.99
N PHE A 100 9.54 2.09 9.09
CA PHE A 100 8.75 0.98 9.62
C PHE A 100 7.39 1.46 10.15
N THR A 101 7.36 2.65 10.76
CA THR A 101 6.10 3.23 11.26
C THR A 101 5.21 3.67 10.10
N ALA A 102 5.80 4.25 9.04
CA ALA A 102 5.09 4.60 7.82
C ALA A 102 4.47 3.36 7.17
N LEU A 103 5.25 2.30 6.96
CA LEU A 103 4.75 1.02 6.44
C LEU A 103 3.53 0.51 7.23
N LEU A 104 3.55 0.57 8.57
CA LEU A 104 2.40 0.16 9.40
C LEU A 104 1.21 1.10 9.25
N ALA A 105 1.47 2.40 9.14
CA ALA A 105 0.43 3.42 9.01
C ALA A 105 -0.34 3.27 7.69
N ASP A 106 0.32 2.78 6.65
CA ASP A 106 -0.29 2.51 5.35
C ASP A 106 -0.95 1.14 5.32
N PHE A 107 -0.23 0.11 5.74
CA PHE A 107 -0.66 -1.27 5.67
C PHE A 107 -1.93 -1.57 6.48
N ILE A 108 -2.09 -0.98 7.67
CA ILE A 108 -3.24 -1.29 8.54
C ILE A 108 -4.56 -0.78 7.94
N PRO A 109 -4.71 0.50 7.53
CA PRO A 109 -5.92 0.98 6.87
C PRO A 109 -6.23 0.26 5.56
N GLU A 110 -5.19 -0.07 4.78
CA GLU A 110 -5.35 -0.82 3.54
C GLU A 110 -5.85 -2.24 3.78
N ALA A 111 -5.33 -2.93 4.80
CA ALA A 111 -5.79 -4.25 5.16
C ALA A 111 -7.25 -4.24 5.68
N ILE A 112 -7.66 -3.21 6.44
CA ILE A 112 -9.07 -3.03 6.83
C ILE A 112 -9.93 -2.85 5.58
N SER A 113 -9.51 -1.99 4.67
CA SER A 113 -10.21 -1.76 3.39
C SER A 113 -10.28 -3.03 2.55
N LEU A 114 -9.20 -3.81 2.50
CA LEU A 114 -9.16 -5.12 1.84
C LEU A 114 -10.24 -6.06 2.34
N GLY A 115 -10.41 -6.16 3.66
CA GLY A 115 -11.46 -6.98 4.26
C GLY A 115 -12.86 -6.54 3.88
N ALA A 116 -13.10 -5.23 3.89
CA ALA A 116 -14.38 -4.64 3.48
C ALA A 116 -14.70 -4.87 2.01
N VAL A 117 -13.69 -4.67 1.14
CA VAL A 117 -13.79 -4.90 -0.30
C VAL A 117 -14.05 -6.37 -0.60
N PHE A 118 -13.37 -7.28 0.09
CA PHE A 118 -13.58 -8.72 -0.08
C PHE A 118 -15.01 -9.16 0.25
N ALA A 119 -15.63 -8.49 1.22
CA ALA A 119 -17.04 -8.76 1.57
C ALA A 119 -18.00 -8.35 0.43
N ALA A 120 -17.68 -7.29 -0.30
CA ALA A 120 -18.49 -6.77 -1.39
C ALA A 120 -18.20 -7.49 -2.72
N ASP A 121 -16.93 -7.63 -3.07
CA ASP A 121 -16.44 -8.28 -4.29
C ASP A 121 -15.10 -9.00 -4.02
N PRO A 122 -15.11 -10.34 -3.92
CA PRO A 122 -13.88 -11.11 -3.73
C PRO A 122 -12.83 -10.93 -4.83
N LYS A 123 -13.23 -10.71 -6.09
CA LYS A 123 -12.28 -10.49 -7.19
C LYS A 123 -11.51 -9.17 -6.99
N LEU A 124 -12.27 -8.12 -6.68
CA LEU A 124 -11.68 -6.82 -6.35
C LEU A 124 -10.78 -6.91 -5.11
N GLY A 125 -11.17 -7.72 -4.11
CA GLY A 125 -10.37 -8.00 -2.93
C GLY A 125 -9.03 -8.66 -3.27
N PHE A 126 -9.00 -9.69 -4.12
CA PHE A 126 -7.74 -10.29 -4.58
C PHE A 126 -6.86 -9.28 -5.31
N PHE A 127 -7.47 -8.41 -6.10
CA PHE A 127 -6.76 -7.40 -6.86
C PHE A 127 -6.13 -6.34 -5.93
N LEU A 128 -6.90 -5.85 -4.95
CA LEU A 128 -6.39 -4.92 -3.94
C LEU A 128 -5.25 -5.54 -3.12
N ALA A 129 -5.37 -6.82 -2.76
CA ALA A 129 -4.29 -7.53 -2.06
C ALA A 129 -3.01 -7.65 -2.89
N ALA A 130 -3.13 -7.88 -4.20
CA ALA A 130 -1.97 -7.89 -5.09
C ALA A 130 -1.28 -6.52 -5.14
N PHE A 131 -2.06 -5.43 -5.08
CA PHE A 131 -1.52 -4.08 -5.00
C PHE A 131 -0.77 -3.84 -3.69
N ILE A 132 -1.40 -4.17 -2.56
CA ILE A 132 -0.78 -4.07 -1.24
C ILE A 132 0.51 -4.91 -1.18
N ALA A 133 0.49 -6.11 -1.75
CA ALA A 133 1.69 -6.95 -1.84
C ALA A 133 2.82 -6.31 -2.65
N ALA A 134 2.48 -5.70 -3.78
CA ALA A 134 3.45 -5.08 -4.67
C ALA A 134 4.15 -3.86 -4.03
N GLN A 135 3.42 -3.04 -3.28
CA GLN A 135 3.98 -1.87 -2.59
C GLN A 135 4.73 -2.24 -1.31
N ASN A 136 4.21 -3.17 -0.51
CA ASN A 136 4.85 -3.60 0.74
C ASN A 136 6.26 -4.18 0.52
N PHE A 137 6.54 -4.73 -0.66
CA PHE A 137 7.85 -5.27 -0.96
C PHE A 137 8.97 -4.22 -0.92
N PRO A 138 8.94 -3.13 -1.72
CA PRO A 138 9.95 -2.08 -1.64
C PRO A 138 9.94 -1.34 -0.30
N GLU A 139 8.78 -1.15 0.32
CA GLU A 139 8.67 -0.52 1.64
C GLU A 139 9.36 -1.34 2.72
N GLY A 140 9.15 -2.64 2.73
CA GLY A 140 9.83 -3.56 3.66
C GLY A 140 11.34 -3.61 3.44
N PHE A 141 11.80 -3.49 2.19
CA PHE A 141 13.21 -3.36 1.86
C PHE A 141 13.80 -2.08 2.47
N ASN A 142 13.15 -0.93 2.27
CA ASN A 142 13.59 0.35 2.81
C ASN A 142 13.52 0.38 4.34
N ALA A 143 12.43 -0.08 4.93
CA ALA A 143 12.28 -0.18 6.39
C ALA A 143 13.37 -1.04 7.02
N TYR A 144 13.75 -2.17 6.40
CA TYR A 144 14.86 -2.99 6.88
C TYR A 144 16.19 -2.25 6.86
N ARG A 145 16.48 -1.46 5.84
CA ARG A 145 17.73 -0.69 5.73
C ARG A 145 17.83 0.42 6.78
N GLU A 146 16.72 1.06 7.09
CA GLU A 146 16.68 2.21 8.00
C GLU A 146 16.66 1.79 9.48
N LEU A 147 16.03 0.64 9.80
CA LEU A 147 15.97 0.13 11.17
C LEU A 147 17.38 -0.06 11.77
N ASN A 148 17.55 0.28 13.04
CA ASN A 148 18.81 0.13 13.77
C ASN A 148 19.31 -1.33 13.73
N GLN A 149 20.64 -1.52 13.58
CA GLN A 149 21.27 -2.84 13.50
C GLN A 149 21.07 -3.71 14.74
N HIS A 150 20.88 -3.12 15.90
CA HIS A 150 20.58 -3.84 17.15
C HIS A 150 19.12 -4.32 17.25
N THR A 151 18.26 -3.89 16.36
CA THR A 151 16.84 -4.30 16.33
C THR A 151 16.70 -5.64 15.61
N LYS A 152 15.82 -6.50 16.10
CA LYS A 152 15.45 -7.74 15.38
C LYS A 152 14.56 -7.39 14.16
N ARG A 153 15.16 -6.80 13.13
CA ARG A 153 14.48 -6.20 11.97
C ARG A 153 13.49 -7.14 11.30
N LEU A 154 13.93 -8.35 10.96
CA LEU A 154 13.07 -9.35 10.31
C LEU A 154 11.93 -9.81 11.23
N THR A 155 12.16 -9.89 12.54
CA THR A 155 11.12 -10.25 13.50
C THR A 155 10.04 -9.17 13.57
N LEU A 156 10.43 -7.88 13.46
CA LEU A 156 9.47 -6.78 13.38
C LEU A 156 8.63 -6.84 12.11
N LEU A 157 9.27 -7.05 10.95
CA LEU A 157 8.56 -7.19 9.67
C LEU A 157 7.65 -8.44 9.66
N ALA A 158 8.10 -9.56 10.23
CA ALA A 158 7.27 -10.75 10.40
C ALA A 158 6.08 -10.50 11.34
N GLY A 159 6.29 -9.77 12.43
CA GLY A 159 5.21 -9.35 13.33
C GLY A 159 4.21 -8.42 12.65
N ALA A 160 4.70 -7.47 11.86
CA ALA A 160 3.88 -6.55 11.07
C ALA A 160 2.95 -7.30 10.09
N SER A 161 3.46 -8.35 9.43
CA SER A 161 2.67 -9.15 8.49
C SER A 161 1.44 -9.81 9.13
N LEU A 162 1.48 -10.08 10.44
CA LEU A 162 0.34 -10.66 11.18
C LEU A 162 -0.78 -9.65 11.46
N LEU A 163 -0.49 -8.36 11.36
CA LEU A 163 -1.51 -7.31 11.50
C LEU A 163 -2.48 -7.30 10.33
N GLY A 164 -2.02 -7.69 9.14
CA GLY A 164 -2.85 -7.77 7.95
C GLY A 164 -4.11 -8.63 8.13
N PRO A 165 -3.99 -9.90 8.51
CA PRO A 165 -5.14 -10.76 8.80
C PRO A 165 -6.08 -10.19 9.85
N VAL A 166 -5.54 -9.65 10.95
CA VAL A 166 -6.34 -9.07 12.04
C VAL A 166 -7.14 -7.86 11.54
N ALA A 167 -6.47 -6.96 10.83
CA ALA A 167 -7.09 -5.76 10.26
C ALA A 167 -8.13 -6.13 9.19
N ALA A 168 -7.79 -7.04 8.26
CA ALA A 168 -8.70 -7.44 7.19
C ALA A 168 -9.94 -8.18 7.71
N VAL A 169 -9.79 -9.08 8.67
CA VAL A 169 -10.93 -9.75 9.29
C VAL A 169 -11.82 -8.75 10.04
N SER A 170 -11.23 -7.75 10.71
CA SER A 170 -12.01 -6.70 11.36
C SER A 170 -12.79 -5.87 10.33
N GLY A 171 -12.17 -5.50 9.21
CA GLY A 171 -12.82 -4.80 8.11
C GLY A 171 -13.98 -5.58 7.51
N TYR A 172 -13.78 -6.87 7.28
CA TYR A 172 -14.81 -7.77 6.78
C TYR A 172 -16.06 -7.77 7.68
N TYR A 173 -15.90 -8.05 8.98
CA TYR A 173 -17.05 -8.17 9.87
C TYR A 173 -17.72 -6.85 10.25
N VAL A 174 -16.95 -5.77 10.32
CA VAL A 174 -17.50 -4.46 10.73
C VAL A 174 -18.21 -3.78 9.58
N LEU A 175 -17.78 -4.01 8.34
CA LEU A 175 -18.16 -3.19 7.18
C LEU A 175 -19.02 -3.91 6.15
N GLN A 176 -19.14 -5.27 6.22
CA GLN A 176 -19.85 -6.07 5.22
C GLN A 176 -21.34 -5.66 5.01
N ASP A 177 -22.02 -5.21 6.07
CA ASP A 177 -23.43 -4.84 6.04
C ASP A 177 -23.66 -3.33 5.78
N SER A 178 -22.61 -2.58 5.48
CA SER A 178 -22.67 -1.14 5.37
C SER A 178 -21.95 -0.62 4.12
N PRO A 179 -22.54 -0.79 2.90
CA PRO A 179 -21.89 -0.41 1.65
C PRO A 179 -21.39 1.04 1.61
N GLN A 180 -22.14 1.97 2.23
CA GLN A 180 -21.75 3.39 2.27
C GLN A 180 -20.53 3.62 3.17
N ILE A 181 -20.41 2.87 4.28
CA ILE A 181 -19.25 2.95 5.18
C ILE A 181 -18.04 2.36 4.46
N THR A 182 -18.21 1.22 3.81
CA THR A 182 -17.15 0.58 3.00
C THR A 182 -16.66 1.53 1.92
N ALA A 183 -17.56 2.12 1.12
CA ALA A 183 -17.22 3.09 0.09
C ALA A 183 -16.54 4.35 0.67
N SER A 184 -16.97 4.80 1.85
CA SER A 184 -16.34 5.92 2.55
C SER A 184 -14.91 5.59 3.00
N MET A 185 -14.66 4.37 3.48
CA MET A 185 -13.31 3.93 3.85
C MET A 185 -12.42 3.73 2.64
N MET A 186 -12.96 3.19 1.56
CA MET A 186 -12.22 3.04 0.31
C MET A 186 -11.79 4.39 -0.26
N THR A 187 -12.69 5.37 -0.30
CA THR A 187 -12.36 6.73 -0.75
C THR A 187 -11.41 7.45 0.19
N PHE A 188 -11.54 7.24 1.50
CA PHE A 188 -10.59 7.74 2.49
C PHE A 188 -9.19 7.16 2.25
N ALA A 189 -9.08 5.84 2.10
CA ALA A 189 -7.82 5.18 1.76
C ALA A 189 -7.25 5.69 0.44
N GLY A 190 -8.10 5.86 -0.59
CA GLY A 190 -7.71 6.44 -1.87
C GLY A 190 -7.12 7.84 -1.75
N GLY A 191 -7.67 8.68 -0.87
CA GLY A 191 -7.12 10.01 -0.56
C GLY A 191 -5.74 9.93 0.10
N GLY A 192 -5.58 9.03 1.06
CA GLY A 192 -4.29 8.77 1.72
C GLY A 192 -3.24 8.26 0.75
N ILE A 193 -3.59 7.27 -0.07
CA ILE A 193 -2.70 6.73 -1.12
C ILE A 193 -2.27 7.82 -2.10
N LEU A 194 -3.18 8.67 -2.56
CA LEU A 194 -2.82 9.79 -3.44
C LEU A 194 -1.80 10.70 -2.77
N TYR A 195 -1.99 11.03 -1.50
CA TYR A 195 -1.03 11.83 -0.75
C TYR A 195 0.36 11.16 -0.75
N LEU A 196 0.45 9.89 -0.37
CA LEU A 196 1.71 9.15 -0.30
C LEU A 196 2.40 9.01 -1.66
N VAL A 197 1.65 8.72 -2.71
CA VAL A 197 2.22 8.62 -4.06
C VAL A 197 2.91 9.93 -4.46
N PHE A 198 2.31 11.08 -4.17
CA PHE A 198 2.91 12.37 -4.54
C PHE A 198 3.96 12.85 -3.54
N GLN A 199 3.83 12.53 -2.26
CA GLN A 199 4.78 12.92 -1.22
C GLN A 199 6.05 12.07 -1.25
N ASP A 200 5.91 10.74 -1.34
CA ASP A 200 7.02 9.84 -1.11
C ASP A 200 7.52 9.15 -2.39
N ILE A 201 6.61 8.72 -3.27
CA ILE A 201 6.94 7.87 -4.41
C ILE A 201 7.34 8.71 -5.64
N ALA A 202 6.53 9.69 -6.02
CA ALA A 202 6.79 10.48 -7.22
C ALA A 202 8.12 11.26 -7.17
N PRO A 203 8.57 11.80 -6.03
CA PRO A 203 9.92 12.39 -5.94
C PRO A 203 11.04 11.38 -6.21
N GLN A 204 10.86 10.13 -5.85
CA GLN A 204 11.83 9.05 -6.09
C GLN A 204 11.91 8.63 -7.56
N ALA A 205 10.92 8.98 -8.36
CA ALA A 205 10.95 8.73 -9.81
C ALA A 205 12.00 9.59 -10.53
N LYS A 206 12.40 10.72 -9.94
CA LYS A 206 13.34 11.66 -10.58
C LYS A 206 14.75 11.36 -10.14
N LEU A 207 15.49 10.59 -10.94
CA LEU A 207 16.94 10.42 -10.84
C LEU A 207 17.64 11.22 -11.93
N GLU A 208 18.78 11.86 -11.59
CA GLU A 208 19.59 12.57 -12.59
C GLU A 208 20.12 11.57 -13.63
N ARG A 209 19.82 11.84 -14.92
CA ARG A 209 20.27 11.05 -16.08
C ARG A 209 19.71 9.63 -16.19
N HIS A 210 18.66 9.28 -15.42
CA HIS A 210 18.01 7.99 -15.51
C HIS A 210 16.53 8.14 -15.86
N TRP A 211 16.07 7.38 -16.84
CA TRP A 211 14.72 7.48 -17.42
C TRP A 211 13.84 6.27 -17.07
N LEU A 212 14.45 5.20 -16.55
CA LEU A 212 13.75 3.96 -16.22
C LEU A 212 12.76 4.08 -15.04
N PRO A 213 13.07 4.79 -13.93
CA PRO A 213 12.15 4.86 -12.80
C PRO A 213 10.76 5.41 -13.17
N PRO A 214 10.60 6.50 -13.95
CA PRO A 214 9.28 6.95 -14.39
C PRO A 214 8.52 5.90 -15.22
N LEU A 215 9.24 5.10 -16.03
CA LEU A 215 8.63 4.00 -16.78
C LEU A 215 8.12 2.89 -15.85
N GLY A 216 8.74 2.71 -14.69
CA GLY A 216 8.22 1.83 -13.63
C GLY A 216 6.78 2.21 -13.25
N ALA A 217 6.50 3.49 -13.04
CA ALA A 217 5.15 3.96 -12.73
C ALA A 217 4.15 3.66 -13.87
N VAL A 218 4.58 3.84 -15.13
CA VAL A 218 3.74 3.50 -16.29
C VAL A 218 3.44 2.01 -16.34
N LEU A 219 4.44 1.16 -16.12
CA LEU A 219 4.27 -0.29 -16.07
C LEU A 219 3.36 -0.73 -14.92
N GLY A 220 3.55 -0.15 -13.73
CA GLY A 220 2.69 -0.42 -12.58
C GLY A 220 1.24 -0.03 -12.85
N PHE A 221 1.02 1.14 -13.42
CA PHE A 221 -0.33 1.57 -13.81
C PHE A 221 -0.94 0.67 -14.89
N LEU A 222 -0.13 0.23 -15.88
CA LEU A 222 -0.55 -0.71 -16.89
C LEU A 222 -0.98 -2.07 -16.30
N ILE A 223 -0.24 -2.58 -15.30
CA ILE A 223 -0.65 -3.80 -14.57
C ILE A 223 -2.05 -3.62 -13.99
N GLY A 224 -2.33 -2.48 -13.38
CA GLY A 224 -3.64 -2.15 -12.84
C GLY A 224 -4.73 -2.06 -13.93
N VAL A 225 -4.42 -1.40 -15.06
CA VAL A 225 -5.34 -1.33 -16.23
C VAL A 225 -5.67 -2.72 -16.74
N MET A 226 -4.65 -3.59 -16.90
CA MET A 226 -4.85 -4.95 -17.37
C MET A 226 -5.67 -5.77 -16.38
N GLY A 227 -5.41 -5.62 -15.08
CA GLY A 227 -6.23 -6.24 -14.08
C GLY A 227 -7.69 -5.82 -14.15
N GLN A 228 -7.96 -4.54 -14.28
CA GLN A 228 -9.32 -4.02 -14.46
C GLN A 228 -9.97 -4.55 -15.76
N TYR A 229 -9.21 -4.60 -16.84
CA TYR A 229 -9.70 -5.12 -18.13
C TYR A 229 -10.15 -6.60 -18.05
N PHE A 230 -9.42 -7.42 -17.30
CA PHE A 230 -9.79 -8.85 -17.13
C PHE A 230 -10.86 -9.10 -16.08
N MET A 231 -11.22 -8.11 -15.27
CA MET A 231 -12.34 -8.22 -14.32
C MET A 231 -13.71 -7.93 -14.97
N HIS A 232 -13.72 -7.18 -16.05
CA HIS A 232 -14.92 -6.90 -16.86
C HIS A 232 -15.04 -7.87 -18.01
#